data_1d17f60ae1ce7277382854ad7ea84db1
#
_entry.id   1d17f60ae1ce7277382854ad7ea84db1
#
_cell.length_a   1.000
_cell.length_b   1.000
_cell.length_c   1.000
_cell.angle_alpha   90.00
_cell.angle_beta   90.00
_cell.angle_gamma   90.00
#
_symmetry.space_group_name_H-M   'P 1'
#
loop_
_entity.id
_entity.type
_entity.pdbx_description
1 polymer ?
#
loop_
_entity_poly.entity_id
_entity_poly.type
_entity_poly.pdbx_seq_one_letter_code
_entity_poly.pdbx_strand_id
1 'polypeptide(L)'
;MRSIISLLTFLGLPNVAATALAVLLTASKPLTLTELSNRTGYAKSHLSTHLRYLARSGLVEYVRKHGKAFYKARKDALLNLVHKHLKELKHHLDYMNHEIRDAELNFPLDSLLNELSRIIRDFEKHVSGR
;
A
#
# COMPACT_ATOMS: atom_id res chain seq x y z
N MET A 1 9.53 13.38 -6.81
CA MET A 1 9.77 12.08 -6.15
C MET A 1 9.52 12.09 -4.66
N ARG A 2 9.94 13.12 -3.95
CA ARG A 2 9.72 13.25 -2.51
C ARG A 2 8.24 13.21 -2.13
N SER A 3 7.38 13.87 -2.88
CA SER A 3 5.94 13.91 -2.58
C SER A 3 5.29 12.53 -2.72
N ILE A 4 5.73 11.74 -3.68
CA ILE A 4 5.23 10.37 -3.87
C ILE A 4 5.67 9.49 -2.69
N ILE A 5 6.94 9.55 -2.33
CA ILE A 5 7.47 8.78 -1.20
C ILE A 5 6.76 9.18 0.09
N SER A 6 6.56 10.48 0.30
CA SER A 6 5.86 11.01 1.47
C SER A 6 4.42 10.45 1.56
N LEU A 7 3.70 10.44 0.44
CA LEU A 7 2.36 9.86 0.39
C LEU A 7 2.39 8.37 0.75
N LEU A 8 3.30 7.63 0.13
CA LEU A 8 3.39 6.19 0.33
C LEU A 8 3.76 5.81 1.77
N THR A 9 4.67 6.58 2.40
CA THR A 9 5.00 6.36 3.80
C THR A 9 3.83 6.74 4.72
N PHE A 10 3.12 7.81 4.39
CA PHE A 10 1.88 8.17 5.10
C PHE A 10 0.87 7.01 5.05
N LEU A 11 0.77 6.33 3.91
CA LEU A 11 -0.14 5.20 3.73
C LEU A 11 0.40 3.90 4.34
N GLY A 12 1.49 3.95 5.06
CA GLY A 12 1.97 2.85 5.88
C GLY A 12 3.15 2.05 5.33
N LEU A 13 3.72 2.45 4.19
CA LEU A 13 4.86 1.72 3.65
C LEU A 13 6.17 2.14 4.34
N PRO A 14 7.06 1.18 4.65
CA PRO A 14 8.43 1.52 5.08
C PRO A 14 9.17 2.29 4.00
N ASN A 15 10.16 3.08 4.39
CA ASN A 15 10.90 3.94 3.46
C ASN A 15 11.46 3.20 2.25
N VAL A 16 12.04 2.03 2.44
CA VAL A 16 12.62 1.25 1.33
C VAL A 16 11.52 0.83 0.35
N ALA A 17 10.42 0.31 0.86
CA ALA A 17 9.28 -0.09 0.03
C ALA A 17 8.67 1.11 -0.69
N ALA A 18 8.49 2.22 0.01
CA ALA A 18 7.92 3.44 -0.57
C ALA A 18 8.80 3.98 -1.69
N THR A 19 10.13 3.98 -1.49
CA THR A 19 11.06 4.45 -2.51
C THR A 19 11.04 3.53 -3.73
N ALA A 20 11.07 2.23 -3.53
CA ALA A 20 11.02 1.27 -4.63
C ALA A 20 9.73 1.42 -5.43
N LEU A 21 8.58 1.50 -4.75
CA LEU A 21 7.30 1.67 -5.42
C LEU A 21 7.22 3.00 -6.16
N ALA A 22 7.73 4.08 -5.57
CA ALA A 22 7.76 5.40 -6.22
C ALA A 22 8.55 5.36 -7.53
N VAL A 23 9.70 4.69 -7.52
CA VAL A 23 10.50 4.52 -8.74
C VAL A 23 9.71 3.74 -9.79
N LEU A 24 9.06 2.65 -9.39
CA LEU A 24 8.28 1.82 -10.33
C LEU A 24 7.06 2.56 -10.86
N LEU A 25 6.40 3.37 -10.03
CA LEU A 25 5.24 4.16 -10.47
C LEU A 25 5.60 5.19 -11.54
N THR A 26 6.84 5.67 -11.52
CA THR A 26 7.30 6.70 -12.45
C THR A 26 8.17 6.15 -13.58
N ALA A 27 8.46 4.86 -13.56
CA ALA A 27 9.27 4.23 -14.59
C ALA A 27 8.45 3.98 -15.87
N SER A 28 9.06 4.19 -17.02
CA SER A 28 8.42 3.98 -18.33
C SER A 28 8.36 2.50 -18.73
N LYS A 29 9.12 1.65 -18.03
CA LYS A 29 9.20 0.21 -18.34
C LYS A 29 9.46 -0.57 -17.06
N PRO A 30 9.21 -1.89 -17.06
CA PRO A 30 9.59 -2.73 -15.91
C PRO A 30 11.10 -2.68 -15.65
N LEU A 31 11.47 -2.78 -14.38
CA LEU A 31 12.87 -2.66 -13.96
C LEU A 31 13.33 -3.94 -13.26
N THR A 32 14.61 -4.26 -13.46
CA THR A 32 15.25 -5.36 -12.75
C THR A 32 15.66 -4.92 -11.35
N LEU A 33 16.00 -5.89 -10.51
CA LEU A 33 16.52 -5.62 -9.18
C LEU A 33 17.80 -4.77 -9.23
N THR A 34 18.68 -5.05 -10.19
CA THR A 34 19.92 -4.28 -10.39
C THR A 34 19.59 -2.83 -10.71
N GLU A 35 18.64 -2.60 -11.65
CA GLU A 35 18.24 -1.25 -12.02
C GLU A 35 17.61 -0.50 -10.84
N LEU A 36 16.78 -1.18 -10.06
CA LEU A 36 16.19 -0.60 -8.86
C LEU A 36 17.25 -0.24 -7.83
N SER A 37 18.23 -1.13 -7.62
CA SER A 37 19.33 -0.85 -6.70
C SER A 37 20.11 0.38 -7.13
N ASN A 38 20.40 0.49 -8.43
CA ASN A 38 21.13 1.64 -8.95
C ASN A 38 20.36 2.96 -8.81
N ARG A 39 19.03 2.90 -9.00
CA ARG A 39 18.19 4.11 -8.92
C ARG A 39 17.88 4.55 -7.50
N THR A 40 17.80 3.61 -6.56
CA THR A 40 17.40 3.90 -5.17
C THR A 40 18.59 4.04 -4.23
N GLY A 41 19.71 3.39 -4.58
CA GLY A 41 20.87 3.33 -3.68
C GLY A 41 20.76 2.25 -2.62
N TYR A 42 19.65 1.51 -2.56
CA TYR A 42 19.50 0.42 -1.60
C TYR A 42 20.13 -0.87 -2.13
N ALA A 43 20.63 -1.70 -1.21
CA ALA A 43 21.20 -2.99 -1.55
C ALA A 43 20.12 -3.93 -2.13
N LYS A 44 20.52 -4.79 -3.06
CA LYS A 44 19.61 -5.74 -3.72
C LYS A 44 18.89 -6.64 -2.72
N SER A 45 19.59 -7.14 -1.70
CA SER A 45 18.99 -8.00 -0.69
C SER A 45 17.89 -7.28 0.09
N HIS A 46 18.10 -6.02 0.39
CA HIS A 46 17.12 -5.19 1.09
C HIS A 46 15.89 -4.95 0.22
N LEU A 47 16.13 -4.57 -1.04
CA LEU A 47 15.06 -4.36 -2.01
C LEU A 47 14.26 -5.64 -2.25
N SER A 48 14.94 -6.77 -2.37
CA SER A 48 14.28 -8.06 -2.64
C SER A 48 13.25 -8.40 -1.56
N THR A 49 13.58 -8.17 -0.29
CA THR A 49 12.66 -8.39 0.82
C THR A 49 11.41 -7.51 0.71
N HIS A 50 11.61 -6.23 0.43
CA HIS A 50 10.49 -5.28 0.31
C HIS A 50 9.65 -5.51 -0.95
N LEU A 51 10.29 -5.86 -2.06
CA LEU A 51 9.58 -6.17 -3.31
C LEU A 51 8.68 -7.40 -3.15
N ARG A 52 9.13 -8.39 -2.40
CA ARG A 52 8.32 -9.57 -2.09
C ARG A 52 7.07 -9.18 -1.31
N TYR A 53 7.22 -8.30 -0.34
CA TYR A 53 6.08 -7.76 0.41
C TYR A 53 5.13 -6.99 -0.50
N LEU A 54 5.66 -6.11 -1.35
CA LEU A 54 4.86 -5.31 -2.28
C LEU A 54 4.10 -6.21 -3.27
N ALA A 55 4.72 -7.27 -3.74
CA ALA A 55 4.06 -8.22 -4.65
C ALA A 55 2.91 -8.95 -3.96
N ARG A 56 3.13 -9.41 -2.74
CA ARG A 56 2.07 -10.09 -1.97
C ARG A 56 0.92 -9.16 -1.61
N SER A 57 1.22 -7.88 -1.47
CA SER A 57 0.21 -6.87 -1.12
C SER A 57 -0.56 -6.33 -2.33
N GLY A 58 -0.27 -6.83 -3.53
CA GLY A 58 -0.96 -6.38 -4.74
C GLY A 58 -0.54 -5.01 -5.25
N LEU A 59 0.65 -4.57 -4.89
CA LEU A 59 1.17 -3.25 -5.29
C LEU A 59 2.15 -3.32 -6.44
N VAL A 60 2.82 -4.45 -6.59
CA VAL A 60 3.84 -4.69 -7.60
C VAL A 60 3.58 -6.05 -8.25
N GLU A 61 3.87 -6.17 -9.53
CA GLU A 61 3.87 -7.45 -10.22
C GLU A 61 5.22 -7.63 -10.89
N TYR A 62 5.56 -8.88 -11.20
CA TYR A 62 6.83 -9.17 -11.86
C TYR A 62 6.69 -10.31 -12.84
N VAL A 63 7.57 -10.29 -13.85
CA VAL A 63 7.67 -11.31 -14.88
C VAL A 63 9.11 -11.75 -14.94
N ARG A 64 9.35 -13.06 -15.05
CA ARG A 64 10.70 -13.59 -15.24
C ARG A 64 11.00 -13.76 -16.72
N LYS A 65 12.12 -13.19 -17.15
CA LYS A 65 12.64 -13.31 -18.51
C LYS A 65 14.14 -13.48 -18.44
N HIS A 66 14.65 -14.49 -19.15
CA HIS A 66 16.11 -14.74 -19.21
C HIS A 66 16.76 -14.86 -17.82
N GLY A 67 16.06 -15.50 -16.89
CA GLY A 67 16.57 -15.71 -15.55
C GLY A 67 16.50 -14.51 -14.63
N LYS A 68 15.89 -13.41 -15.07
CA LYS A 68 15.77 -12.18 -14.27
C LYS A 68 14.31 -11.81 -14.06
N ALA A 69 14.02 -11.27 -12.89
CA ALA A 69 12.70 -10.72 -12.60
C ALA A 69 12.66 -9.25 -13.01
N PHE A 70 11.59 -8.88 -13.69
CA PHE A 70 11.31 -7.51 -14.12
C PHE A 70 10.08 -7.05 -13.37
N TYR A 71 10.21 -6.00 -12.59
CA TYR A 71 9.18 -5.49 -11.68
C TYR A 71 8.49 -4.27 -12.26
N LYS A 72 7.21 -4.17 -12.05
CA LYS A 72 6.44 -2.96 -12.38
C LYS A 72 5.36 -2.73 -11.34
N ALA A 73 4.99 -1.46 -11.17
CA ALA A 73 3.87 -1.11 -10.29
C ALA A 73 2.56 -1.56 -10.94
N ARG A 74 1.66 -2.10 -10.13
CA ARG A 74 0.31 -2.42 -10.62
C ARG A 74 -0.47 -1.13 -10.87
N LYS A 75 -1.34 -1.16 -11.87
CA LYS A 75 -2.18 0.00 -12.21
C LYS A 75 -3.07 0.42 -11.05
N ASP A 76 -3.50 -0.55 -10.25
CA ASP A 76 -4.38 -0.34 -9.09
C ASP A 76 -3.61 -0.24 -7.77
N ALA A 77 -2.28 -0.04 -7.82
CA ALA A 77 -1.44 -0.02 -6.62
C ALA A 77 -1.92 0.99 -5.58
N LEU A 78 -2.16 2.23 -5.99
CA LEU A 78 -2.59 3.27 -5.06
C LEU A 78 -3.98 2.99 -4.49
N LEU A 79 -4.91 2.49 -5.32
CA LEU A 79 -6.24 2.09 -4.87
C LEU A 79 -6.14 0.99 -3.81
N ASN A 80 -5.32 -0.02 -4.06
CA ASN A 80 -5.13 -1.12 -3.12
C ASN A 80 -4.53 -0.64 -1.81
N LEU A 81 -3.59 0.28 -1.88
CA LEU A 81 -2.92 0.82 -0.69
C LEU A 81 -3.89 1.67 0.15
N VAL A 82 -4.69 2.52 -0.50
CA VAL A 82 -5.72 3.31 0.20
C VAL A 82 -6.76 2.40 0.84
N HIS A 83 -7.22 1.38 0.12
CA HIS A 83 -8.19 0.41 0.64
C HIS A 83 -7.65 -0.30 1.89
N LYS A 84 -6.40 -0.76 1.83
CA LYS A 84 -5.75 -1.40 2.97
C LYS A 84 -5.67 -0.46 4.16
N HIS A 85 -5.30 0.79 3.91
CA HIS A 85 -5.17 1.80 4.96
C HIS A 85 -6.52 2.08 5.64
N LEU A 86 -7.59 2.19 4.84
CA LEU A 86 -8.94 2.39 5.39
C LEU A 86 -9.39 1.22 6.23
N LYS A 87 -9.10 -0.01 5.80
CA LYS A 87 -9.44 -1.21 6.57
C LYS A 87 -8.68 -1.26 7.90
N GLU A 88 -7.42 -0.89 7.88
CA GLU A 88 -6.61 -0.82 9.11
C GLU A 88 -7.15 0.25 10.06
N LEU A 89 -7.51 1.42 9.54
CA LEU A 89 -8.11 2.49 10.32
C LEU A 89 -9.41 2.01 10.99
N LYS A 90 -10.29 1.37 10.20
CA LYS A 90 -11.54 0.82 10.73
C LYS A 90 -11.28 -0.19 11.83
N HIS A 91 -10.29 -1.06 11.63
CA HIS A 91 -9.93 -2.07 12.62
C HIS A 91 -9.52 -1.43 13.95
N HIS A 92 -8.70 -0.39 13.90
CA HIS A 92 -8.29 0.34 15.11
C HIS A 92 -9.47 1.00 15.81
N LEU A 93 -10.38 1.59 15.04
CA LEU A 93 -11.58 2.23 15.61
C LEU A 93 -12.53 1.21 16.21
N ASP A 94 -12.69 0.05 15.58
CA ASP A 94 -13.51 -1.05 16.13
C ASP A 94 -12.94 -1.54 17.46
N TYR A 95 -11.62 -1.70 17.52
CA TYR A 95 -10.94 -2.13 18.75
C TYR A 95 -11.11 -1.10 19.85
N MET A 96 -10.92 0.18 19.53
CA MET A 96 -11.12 1.27 20.47
C MET A 96 -12.55 1.29 21.00
N ASN A 97 -13.53 1.16 20.11
CA ASN A 97 -14.95 1.11 20.47
C ASN A 97 -15.25 -0.05 21.42
N HIS A 98 -14.61 -1.19 21.20
CA HIS A 98 -14.79 -2.38 22.02
C HIS A 98 -14.23 -2.18 23.43
N GLU A 99 -13.04 -1.57 23.55
CA GLU A 99 -12.39 -1.32 24.82
C GLU A 99 -13.13 -0.31 25.68
N ILE A 100 -13.70 0.73 25.05
CA ILE A 100 -14.30 1.85 25.78
C ILE A 100 -15.82 1.87 25.66
N ARG A 101 -16.41 0.69 25.41
CA ARG A 101 -17.85 0.55 25.20
C ARG A 101 -18.69 1.13 26.34
N ASP A 102 -18.21 1.04 27.58
CA ASP A 102 -18.91 1.53 28.74
C ASP A 102 -18.55 2.98 29.09
N ALA A 103 -17.64 3.61 28.33
CA ALA A 103 -17.26 4.99 28.54
C ALA A 103 -18.13 5.91 27.69
N GLU A 104 -18.46 7.09 28.25
CA GLU A 104 -19.15 8.12 27.48
C GLU A 104 -18.15 8.84 26.57
N LEU A 105 -18.44 8.85 25.28
CA LEU A 105 -17.62 9.55 24.30
C LEU A 105 -18.30 10.83 23.86
N ASN A 106 -17.52 11.90 23.72
CA ASN A 106 -18.02 13.20 23.29
C ASN A 106 -18.00 13.36 21.76
N PHE A 107 -17.85 12.26 21.02
CA PHE A 107 -17.88 12.29 19.56
C PHE A 107 -18.63 11.07 19.03
N PRO A 108 -19.20 11.16 17.81
CA PRO A 108 -20.06 10.11 17.25
C PRO A 108 -19.24 8.97 16.62
N LEU A 109 -18.66 8.12 17.45
CA LEU A 109 -17.84 7.01 16.97
C LEU A 109 -18.62 6.02 16.09
N ASP A 110 -19.87 5.72 16.49
CA ASP A 110 -20.72 4.81 15.69
C ASP A 110 -21.00 5.38 14.30
N SER A 111 -21.25 6.68 14.21
CA SER A 111 -21.45 7.34 12.91
C SER A 111 -20.19 7.25 12.04
N LEU A 112 -19.03 7.48 12.64
CA LEU A 112 -17.76 7.38 11.95
C LEU A 112 -17.52 5.97 11.43
N LEU A 113 -17.75 4.96 12.25
CA LEU A 113 -17.59 3.55 11.87
C LEU A 113 -18.55 3.16 10.74
N ASN A 114 -19.80 3.64 10.79
CA ASN A 114 -20.78 3.37 9.74
C ASN A 114 -20.36 4.00 8.42
N GLU A 115 -19.85 5.23 8.46
CA GLU A 115 -19.37 5.92 7.25
C GLU A 115 -18.15 5.21 6.66
N LEU A 116 -17.20 4.79 7.48
CA LEU A 116 -16.03 4.06 7.01
C LEU A 116 -16.44 2.71 6.40
N SER A 117 -17.36 2.00 7.03
CA SER A 117 -17.86 0.72 6.50
C SER A 117 -18.49 0.91 5.13
N ARG A 118 -19.26 1.99 4.94
CA ARG A 118 -19.89 2.31 3.66
C ARG A 118 -18.84 2.61 2.60
N ILE A 119 -17.87 3.44 2.93
CA ILE A 119 -16.78 3.80 2.01
C ILE A 119 -15.98 2.56 1.59
N ILE A 120 -15.66 1.70 2.54
CA ILE A 120 -14.90 0.48 2.26
C ILE A 120 -15.70 -0.45 1.35
N ARG A 121 -17.00 -0.63 1.58
CA ARG A 121 -17.84 -1.46 0.72
C ARG A 121 -17.93 -0.92 -0.70
N ASP A 122 -18.11 0.40 -0.84
CA ASP A 122 -18.16 1.03 -2.16
C ASP A 122 -16.84 0.86 -2.89
N PHE A 123 -15.74 0.98 -2.17
CA PHE A 123 -14.40 0.79 -2.71
C PHE A 123 -14.20 -0.65 -3.19
N GLU A 124 -14.64 -1.63 -2.41
CA GLU A 124 -14.52 -3.04 -2.75
C GLU A 124 -15.32 -3.39 -4.01
N LYS A 125 -16.52 -2.82 -4.15
CA LYS A 125 -17.31 -2.99 -5.37
C LYS A 125 -16.58 -2.46 -6.59
N HIS A 126 -15.93 -1.31 -6.45
CA HIS A 126 -15.19 -0.68 -7.55
C HIS A 126 -13.99 -1.54 -7.96
N VAL A 127 -13.25 -2.07 -6.98
CA VAL A 127 -12.08 -2.93 -7.23
C VAL A 127 -12.51 -4.29 -7.77
N SER A 128 -13.57 -4.88 -7.20
CA SER A 128 -14.07 -6.21 -7.61
C SER A 128 -14.66 -6.21 -9.02
N GLY A 129 -15.13 -5.08 -9.50
CA GLY A 129 -15.69 -4.94 -10.83
C GLY A 129 -14.67 -4.98 -11.95
N ARG A 130 -13.42 -5.14 -11.61
CA ARG A 130 -12.32 -5.23 -12.57
C ARG A 130 -11.98 -6.69 -12.82
#